data_cc0306a5ca55020d1cc6565402cd6105
#
_entry.id   cc0306a5ca55020d1cc6565402cd6105
#
_cell.length_a   1.000
_cell.length_b   1.000
_cell.length_c   1.000
_cell.angle_alpha   90.00
_cell.angle_beta   90.00
_cell.angle_gamma   90.00
#
_symmetry.space_group_name_H-M   'P 1'
#
loop_
_entity.id
_entity.type
_entity.pdbx_description
1 polymer ?
#
loop_
_entity_poly.entity_id
_entity_poly.type
_entity_poly.pdbx_seq_one_letter_code
_entity_poly.pdbx_strand_id
1 'polypeptide(L)'
;MAGFQEAKEIILNFAEENFGTRGDIIKLNKVEKGWEGELEISRIDEYRKKHAKPQMVERYSIKIGEEDEVISFERLETRSRGEVDWKREG
;
A
#
# COMPACT_ATOMS: atom_id res chain seq x y z
N MET A 1 -3.48 -22.49 1.04
CA MET A 1 -3.17 -21.21 0.36
C MET A 1 -4.43 -20.41 0.15
N ALA A 2 -4.40 -19.13 0.44
CA ALA A 2 -5.57 -18.27 0.34
C ALA A 2 -5.96 -17.99 -1.11
N GLY A 3 -7.24 -17.78 -1.32
CA GLY A 3 -7.71 -17.32 -2.61
C GLY A 3 -7.53 -15.81 -2.70
N PHE A 4 -7.97 -15.23 -3.81
CA PHE A 4 -7.79 -13.82 -4.07
C PHE A 4 -8.39 -12.94 -2.97
N GLN A 5 -9.63 -13.20 -2.58
CA GLN A 5 -10.27 -12.40 -1.55
C GLN A 5 -9.58 -12.52 -0.20
N GLU A 6 -9.13 -13.69 0.13
CA GLU A 6 -8.43 -13.90 1.39
C GLU A 6 -7.09 -13.20 1.41
N ALA A 7 -6.38 -13.25 0.29
CA ALA A 7 -5.09 -12.55 0.19
C ALA A 7 -5.30 -11.06 0.34
N LYS A 8 -6.36 -10.56 -0.25
CA LYS A 8 -6.70 -9.15 -0.16
C LYS A 8 -6.95 -8.75 1.29
N GLU A 9 -7.72 -9.58 2.02
CA GLU A 9 -7.99 -9.29 3.43
C GLU A 9 -6.75 -9.35 4.29
N ILE A 10 -5.85 -10.28 3.99
CA ILE A 10 -4.61 -10.38 4.73
C ILE A 10 -3.81 -9.09 4.59
N ILE A 11 -3.71 -8.57 3.38
CA ILE A 11 -2.99 -7.33 3.14
C ILE A 11 -3.65 -6.16 3.84
N LEU A 12 -4.96 -6.05 3.75
CA LEU A 12 -5.66 -4.93 4.35
C LEU A 12 -5.60 -4.96 5.87
N ASN A 13 -5.68 -6.15 6.45
CA ASN A 13 -5.55 -6.29 7.90
C ASN A 13 -4.13 -5.95 8.35
N PHE A 14 -3.15 -6.35 7.57
CA PHE A 14 -1.77 -6.03 7.87
C PHE A 14 -1.58 -4.51 7.87
N ALA A 15 -2.18 -3.84 6.89
CA ALA A 15 -2.08 -2.39 6.80
C ALA A 15 -2.71 -1.72 8.00
N GLU A 16 -3.87 -2.20 8.40
CA GLU A 16 -4.56 -1.61 9.53
C GLU A 16 -3.77 -1.78 10.81
N GLU A 17 -3.17 -2.93 11.01
CA GLU A 17 -2.39 -3.20 12.20
C GLU A 17 -1.10 -2.41 12.26
N ASN A 18 -0.49 -2.19 11.12
CA ASN A 18 0.83 -1.56 11.10
C ASN A 18 0.83 -0.09 10.76
N PHE A 19 -0.18 0.37 10.04
CA PHE A 19 -0.22 1.77 9.61
C PHE A 19 -1.43 2.53 10.14
N GLY A 20 -2.34 1.84 10.78
CA GLY A 20 -3.54 2.49 11.32
C GLY A 20 -4.61 2.78 10.29
N THR A 21 -4.46 2.27 9.08
CA THR A 21 -5.46 2.45 8.03
C THR A 21 -5.36 1.29 7.07
N ARG A 22 -6.47 0.97 6.40
CA ARG A 22 -6.47 -0.18 5.50
C ARG A 22 -5.84 0.09 4.15
N GLY A 23 -5.89 1.30 3.69
CA GLY A 23 -5.30 1.64 2.41
C GLY A 23 -6.06 1.06 1.22
N ASP A 24 -5.42 1.10 0.06
CA ASP A 24 -6.00 0.60 -1.19
C ASP A 24 -5.03 -0.34 -1.87
N ILE A 25 -5.51 -1.51 -2.27
CA ILE A 25 -4.67 -2.44 -3.00
C ILE A 25 -4.69 -2.06 -4.47
N ILE A 26 -3.53 -1.79 -5.03
CA ILE A 26 -3.45 -1.38 -6.42
C ILE A 26 -2.91 -2.49 -7.33
N LYS A 27 -2.46 -3.59 -6.75
CA LYS A 27 -1.95 -4.70 -7.52
C LYS A 27 -1.95 -5.93 -6.64
N LEU A 28 -2.34 -7.06 -7.20
CA LEU A 28 -2.32 -8.32 -6.47
C LEU A 28 -2.19 -9.45 -7.47
N ASN A 29 -1.08 -10.17 -7.38
CA ASN A 29 -0.79 -11.27 -8.28
C ASN A 29 -0.48 -12.52 -7.51
N LYS A 30 -0.95 -13.64 -8.03
CA LYS A 30 -0.62 -14.91 -7.44
C LYS A 30 0.75 -15.32 -7.97
N VAL A 31 1.61 -15.75 -7.05
CA VAL A 31 2.93 -16.25 -7.43
C VAL A 31 3.03 -17.70 -7.00
N GLU A 32 4.12 -18.32 -7.34
CA GLU A 32 4.27 -19.74 -7.11
C GLU A 32 3.99 -20.20 -5.70
N LYS A 33 4.44 -19.46 -4.73
CA LYS A 33 4.28 -19.84 -3.33
C LYS A 33 3.55 -18.82 -2.50
N GLY A 34 2.55 -18.18 -3.07
CA GLY A 34 1.80 -17.20 -2.31
C GLY A 34 1.23 -16.11 -3.18
N TRP A 35 1.29 -14.90 -2.66
CA TRP A 35 0.76 -13.73 -3.36
C TRP A 35 1.71 -12.56 -3.23
N GLU A 36 1.64 -11.67 -4.20
CA GLU A 36 2.46 -10.49 -4.18
C GLU A 36 1.61 -9.32 -4.56
N GLY A 37 1.61 -8.27 -3.78
CA GLY A 37 0.74 -7.14 -4.05
C GLY A 37 1.37 -5.82 -3.73
N GLU A 38 0.70 -4.76 -4.16
CA GLU A 38 1.10 -3.40 -3.84
C GLU A 38 -0.06 -2.69 -3.20
N LEU A 39 0.24 -1.93 -2.19
CA LEU A 39 -0.74 -1.25 -1.37
C LEU A 39 -0.41 0.23 -1.32
N GLU A 40 -1.43 1.06 -1.44
CA GLU A 40 -1.25 2.49 -1.36
C GLU A 40 -1.91 2.99 -0.09
N ILE A 41 -1.18 3.74 0.71
CA ILE A 41 -1.66 4.29 1.97
C ILE A 41 -1.71 5.80 1.85
N SER A 42 -2.89 6.37 2.09
CA SER A 42 -3.03 7.81 2.14
C SER A 42 -3.02 8.22 3.59
N ARG A 43 -2.07 9.02 3.98
CA ARG A 43 -2.00 9.46 5.36
C ARG A 43 -2.66 10.81 5.49
N ILE A 44 -3.55 10.92 6.45
CA ILE A 44 -4.21 12.18 6.71
C ILE A 44 -3.36 12.97 7.67
N ASP A 45 -2.95 14.16 7.24
CA ASP A 45 -2.11 15.03 8.04
C ASP A 45 -2.90 16.31 8.28
N GLU A 46 -3.28 16.54 9.51
CA GLU A 46 -4.10 17.70 9.84
C GLU A 46 -3.42 19.02 9.49
N TYR A 47 -2.12 19.07 9.65
CA TYR A 47 -1.39 20.27 9.31
C TYR A 47 -1.49 20.56 7.81
N ARG A 48 -1.29 19.53 6.98
CA ARG A 48 -1.38 19.70 5.54
C ARG A 48 -2.78 20.06 5.08
N LYS A 49 -3.76 19.45 5.72
CA LYS A 49 -5.14 19.70 5.39
C LYS A 49 -5.50 21.15 5.72
N LYS A 50 -5.07 21.61 6.88
CA LYS A 50 -5.35 22.95 7.34
C LYS A 50 -4.69 24.00 6.48
N HIS A 51 -3.54 23.71 5.92
CA HIS A 51 -2.80 24.64 5.10
C HIS A 51 -2.93 24.37 3.61
N ALA A 52 -3.93 23.59 3.23
CA ALA A 52 -4.22 23.28 1.84
C ALA A 52 -3.06 22.65 1.09
N LYS A 53 -2.25 21.87 1.79
CA LYS A 53 -1.15 21.16 1.15
C LYS A 53 -1.60 19.76 0.75
N PRO A 54 -1.03 19.20 -0.33
CA PRO A 54 -1.43 17.86 -0.76
C PRO A 54 -1.12 16.83 0.31
N GLN A 55 -1.98 15.82 0.41
CA GLN A 55 -1.76 14.72 1.33
C GLN A 55 -0.68 13.81 0.78
N MET A 56 0.05 13.18 1.66
CA MET A 56 1.10 12.26 1.25
C MET A 56 0.53 10.88 1.00
N VAL A 57 1.09 10.19 0.02
CA VAL A 57 0.70 8.85 -0.33
C VAL A 57 1.94 7.97 -0.31
N GLU A 58 1.87 6.86 0.38
CA GLU A 58 2.97 5.91 0.45
C GLU A 58 2.56 4.62 -0.23
N ARG A 59 3.47 4.02 -0.95
CA ARG A 59 3.20 2.77 -1.65
C ARG A 59 4.12 1.69 -1.10
N TYR A 60 3.54 0.52 -0.85
CA TYR A 60 4.28 -0.61 -0.29
C TYR A 60 4.11 -1.85 -1.14
N SER A 61 5.15 -2.68 -1.17
CA SER A 61 5.09 -3.99 -1.79
C SER A 61 4.95 -5.01 -0.66
N ILE A 62 4.01 -5.93 -0.78
CA ILE A 62 3.74 -6.91 0.27
C ILE A 62 3.73 -8.30 -0.33
N LYS A 63 4.39 -9.24 0.34
CA LYS A 63 4.38 -10.62 -0.09
C LYS A 63 3.76 -11.50 0.96
N ILE A 64 2.89 -12.41 0.53
CA ILE A 64 2.22 -13.38 1.38
C ILE A 64 2.76 -14.75 1.03
N GLY A 65 3.16 -15.51 2.04
CA GLY A 65 3.71 -16.83 1.84
C GLY A 65 2.67 -17.92 1.76
N GLU A 66 3.11 -19.16 1.67
CA GLU A 66 2.24 -20.30 1.54
C GLU A 66 1.32 -20.51 2.74
N GLU A 67 1.71 -20.02 3.87
CA GLU A 67 0.91 -20.21 5.07
C GLU A 67 0.02 -19.00 5.34
N ASP A 68 -0.26 -18.24 4.31
CA ASP A 68 -1.20 -17.12 4.39
C ASP A 68 -0.77 -16.07 5.39
N GLU A 69 0.51 -15.81 5.45
CA GLU A 69 1.02 -14.76 6.31
C GLU A 69 1.92 -13.82 5.54
N VAL A 70 1.99 -12.58 5.99
CA VAL A 70 2.86 -11.61 5.35
C VAL A 70 4.29 -11.96 5.68
N ILE A 71 5.08 -12.25 4.67
CA ILE A 71 6.48 -12.62 4.88
C ILE A 71 7.44 -11.49 4.55
N SER A 72 6.96 -10.45 3.91
CA SER A 72 7.84 -9.35 3.53
C SER A 72 7.01 -8.14 3.14
N PHE A 73 7.49 -6.97 3.51
CA PHE A 73 6.90 -5.76 2.96
C PHE A 73 8.01 -4.71 2.84
N GLU A 74 7.81 -3.80 1.89
CA GLU A 74 8.84 -2.85 1.58
C GLU A 74 8.20 -1.57 1.06
N ARG A 75 8.66 -0.43 1.52
CA ARG A 75 8.14 0.83 1.03
C ARG A 75 8.78 1.12 -0.32
N LEU A 76 7.95 1.36 -1.32
CA LEU A 76 8.43 1.60 -2.65
C LEU A 76 8.66 3.08 -2.91
N GLU A 77 7.71 3.91 -2.52
CA GLU A 77 7.83 5.32 -2.75
C GLU A 77 6.86 6.10 -1.91
N THR A 78 7.13 7.38 -1.73
CA THR A 78 6.26 8.29 -1.02
C THR A 78 6.12 9.51 -1.89
N ARG A 79 4.89 9.98 -2.09
CA ARG A 79 4.70 11.17 -2.90
C ARG A 79 3.45 11.91 -2.48
N SER A 80 3.32 13.16 -2.91
CA SER A 80 2.16 13.95 -2.62
C SER A 80 1.02 13.57 -3.56
N ARG A 81 -0.16 13.38 -2.98
CA ARG A 81 -1.32 13.08 -3.77
C ARG A 81 -1.66 14.30 -4.62
N GLY A 82 -1.97 14.08 -5.87
CA GLY A 82 -2.31 15.17 -6.76
C GLY A 82 -1.15 15.84 -7.43
N GLU A 83 0.07 15.43 -7.08
CA GLU A 83 1.24 15.98 -7.71
C GLU A 83 1.35 15.45 -9.12
N VAL A 84 1.67 16.33 -10.06
CA VAL A 84 1.81 15.87 -11.42
C VAL A 84 3.24 15.52 -11.74
N ASP A 85 3.40 14.71 -12.76
CA ASP A 85 4.71 14.20 -13.10
C ASP A 85 5.52 15.08 -14.01
N TRP A 86 5.00 16.23 -14.34
CA TRP A 86 5.70 17.09 -15.28
C TRP A 86 7.12 17.42 -14.82
N LYS A 87 7.36 17.38 -13.55
CA LYS A 87 8.67 17.64 -13.06
C LYS A 87 9.69 16.65 -13.49
N ARG A 88 9.28 15.49 -13.84
CA ARG A 88 10.20 14.49 -14.24
C ARG A 88 10.83 14.75 -15.52
N GLU A 89 10.27 15.60 -16.27
CA GLU A 89 10.85 15.87 -17.54
C GLU A 89 12.03 16.71 -17.49
N GLY A 90 12.21 17.36 -16.41
CA GLY A 90 13.33 18.26 -16.29
C GLY A 90 14.57 17.58 -15.90
#